data_62baed71a328c3447bae9fae2dbaec3b
#
_entry.id   62baed71a328c3447bae9fae2dbaec3b
#
_cell.length_a   1.000
_cell.length_b   1.000
_cell.length_c   1.000
_cell.angle_alpha   90.00
_cell.angle_beta   90.00
_cell.angle_gamma   90.00
#
_symmetry.space_group_name_H-M   'P 1'
#
loop_
_entity.id
_entity.type
_entity.pdbx_description
1 polymer ?
#
loop_
_entity_poly.entity_id
_entity_poly.type
_entity_poly.pdbx_seq_one_letter_code
_entity_poly.pdbx_strand_id
1 'polypeptide(L)'
;MGQRTGSPAGSVIRGGTVVDGTGAPGVPADVALVGDRIVGVGPGAKDAVDGLGDILELDASGCIVCPGFIDIHTHYDAQLLWDASLSSSCWQGVTTVITGNCGFAIAPASPQHHDLLLGMLHDLEDMSLETLQAGVSWEFGSFGDYLSAIEARHPALNVGAYVGHSAVRIAVLGAEAYERAATEVEIAQMRALVHEALLAGAVGFSTSGAPTGRPSPTKHATMGEVAAMLAALSELDVGVGAFVPGPNVT
;
A
#
# COMPACT_ATOMS: atom_id res chain seq x y z
N MET A 1 -29.20 6.11 24.18
CA MET A 1 -27.75 6.17 23.93
C MET A 1 -27.45 7.56 23.40
N GLY A 2 -26.88 8.43 24.23
CA GLY A 2 -26.53 9.80 23.83
C GLY A 2 -25.39 9.78 22.82
N GLN A 3 -25.55 10.49 21.72
CA GLN A 3 -24.47 10.70 20.75
C GLN A 3 -23.36 11.52 21.43
N ARG A 4 -22.17 10.95 21.57
CA ARG A 4 -20.97 11.71 21.92
C ARG A 4 -20.63 12.61 20.73
N THR A 5 -20.61 13.91 20.93
CA THR A 5 -20.42 14.93 19.90
C THR A 5 -18.96 15.37 19.74
N GLY A 6 -17.97 14.56 20.15
CA GLY A 6 -16.54 14.84 20.00
C GLY A 6 -15.71 13.56 20.11
N SER A 7 -14.54 13.56 19.48
CA SER A 7 -13.56 12.50 19.69
C SER A 7 -13.05 12.55 21.14
N PRO A 8 -12.83 11.40 21.80
CA PRO A 8 -12.27 11.37 23.16
C PRO A 8 -10.88 12.02 23.16
N ALA A 9 -10.53 12.69 24.26
CA ALA A 9 -9.22 13.32 24.42
C ALA A 9 -8.09 12.30 24.53
N GLY A 10 -8.42 11.07 24.94
CA GLY A 10 -7.50 9.94 25.00
C GLY A 10 -8.25 8.61 25.08
N SER A 11 -7.53 7.51 25.04
CA SER A 11 -8.08 6.17 25.21
C SER A 11 -7.18 5.32 26.10
N VAL A 12 -7.79 4.38 26.83
CA VAL A 12 -7.05 3.37 27.60
C VAL A 12 -7.61 1.99 27.28
N ILE A 13 -6.74 1.09 26.84
CA ILE A 13 -7.03 -0.34 26.65
C ILE A 13 -6.59 -1.05 27.93
N ARG A 14 -7.51 -1.74 28.61
CA ARG A 14 -7.30 -2.27 29.98
C ARG A 14 -7.40 -3.77 30.07
N GLY A 15 -6.58 -4.33 30.96
CA GLY A 15 -6.69 -5.72 31.40
C GLY A 15 -6.27 -6.77 30.37
N GLY A 16 -5.67 -6.37 29.27
CA GLY A 16 -5.18 -7.28 28.23
C GLY A 16 -3.79 -7.85 28.52
N THR A 17 -3.37 -8.82 27.71
CA THR A 17 -1.98 -9.26 27.62
C THR A 17 -1.31 -8.53 26.46
N VAL A 18 -0.38 -7.64 26.76
CA VAL A 18 0.34 -6.85 25.75
C VAL A 18 1.46 -7.69 25.15
N VAL A 19 1.46 -7.76 23.81
CA VAL A 19 2.51 -8.38 22.96
C VAL A 19 3.01 -7.27 22.03
N ASP A 20 4.17 -6.71 22.31
CA ASP A 20 4.65 -5.48 21.68
C ASP A 20 5.39 -5.66 20.35
N GLY A 21 5.53 -6.90 19.88
CA GLY A 21 6.23 -7.23 18.62
C GLY A 21 7.75 -7.33 18.73
N THR A 22 8.35 -7.13 19.91
CA THR A 22 9.81 -7.25 20.10
C THR A 22 10.30 -8.70 20.19
N GLY A 23 9.39 -9.66 20.28
CA GLY A 23 9.71 -11.07 20.54
C GLY A 23 9.78 -11.41 22.02
N ALA A 24 9.60 -10.44 22.92
CA ALA A 24 9.47 -10.69 24.35
C ALA A 24 8.15 -11.40 24.67
N PRO A 25 8.08 -12.18 25.79
CA PRO A 25 6.83 -12.75 26.26
C PRO A 25 5.77 -11.68 26.53
N GLY A 26 4.52 -11.97 26.22
CA GLY A 26 3.39 -11.09 26.54
C GLY A 26 3.26 -10.86 28.03
N VAL A 27 2.91 -9.62 28.42
CA VAL A 27 2.76 -9.23 29.82
C VAL A 27 1.37 -8.64 30.06
N PRO A 28 0.69 -8.91 31.20
CA PRO A 28 -0.52 -8.19 31.59
C PRO A 28 -0.21 -6.69 31.76
N ALA A 29 -0.85 -5.85 30.96
CA ALA A 29 -0.61 -4.41 30.99
C ALA A 29 -1.80 -3.63 30.40
N ASP A 30 -1.92 -2.37 30.78
CA ASP A 30 -2.80 -1.41 30.13
C ASP A 30 -2.01 -0.62 29.08
N VAL A 31 -2.71 -0.08 28.06
CA VAL A 31 -2.12 0.79 27.03
C VAL A 31 -2.92 2.08 26.97
N ALA A 32 -2.25 3.21 27.12
CA ALA A 32 -2.84 4.54 27.00
C ALA A 32 -2.42 5.22 25.70
N LEU A 33 -3.41 5.88 25.06
CA LEU A 33 -3.24 6.58 23.78
C LEU A 33 -3.79 8.01 23.88
N VAL A 34 -3.09 8.94 23.22
CA VAL A 34 -3.55 10.32 22.98
C VAL A 34 -3.36 10.60 21.50
N GLY A 35 -4.47 10.84 20.80
CA GLY A 35 -4.46 10.95 19.35
C GLY A 35 -3.89 9.67 18.70
N ASP A 36 -2.82 9.82 17.92
CA ASP A 36 -2.11 8.76 17.22
C ASP A 36 -0.90 8.18 17.98
N ARG A 37 -0.74 8.55 19.26
CA ARG A 37 0.44 8.20 20.06
C ARG A 37 0.11 7.28 21.22
N ILE A 38 0.91 6.23 21.41
CA ILE A 38 0.95 5.47 22.65
C ILE A 38 1.76 6.30 23.65
N VAL A 39 1.12 6.72 24.75
CA VAL A 39 1.71 7.57 25.78
C VAL A 39 2.05 6.81 27.06
N GLY A 40 1.56 5.58 27.21
CA GLY A 40 1.86 4.73 28.35
C GLY A 40 1.57 3.25 28.07
N VAL A 41 2.43 2.37 28.60
CA VAL A 41 2.22 0.92 28.61
C VAL A 41 2.60 0.41 30.00
N GLY A 42 1.73 -0.38 30.62
CA GLY A 42 2.00 -0.97 31.94
C GLY A 42 0.89 -0.68 32.95
N PRO A 43 1.09 -1.06 34.23
CA PRO A 43 0.06 -0.91 35.27
C PRO A 43 -0.36 0.53 35.55
N GLY A 44 0.49 1.52 35.26
CA GLY A 44 0.21 2.96 35.43
C GLY A 44 -0.11 3.71 34.15
N ALA A 45 -0.40 2.99 33.05
CA ALA A 45 -0.62 3.63 31.75
C ALA A 45 -1.76 4.66 31.80
N LYS A 46 -2.81 4.42 32.62
CA LYS A 46 -3.92 5.33 32.75
C LYS A 46 -3.50 6.73 33.26
N ASP A 47 -2.48 6.80 34.11
CA ASP A 47 -2.01 8.08 34.70
C ASP A 47 -1.52 9.04 33.60
N ALA A 48 -1.09 8.49 32.45
CA ALA A 48 -0.63 9.28 31.30
C ALA A 48 -1.74 10.05 30.59
N VAL A 49 -3.01 9.72 30.86
CA VAL A 49 -4.18 10.38 30.26
C VAL A 49 -5.06 11.04 31.32
N ASP A 50 -4.66 11.01 32.62
CA ASP A 50 -5.39 11.64 33.69
C ASP A 50 -5.45 13.16 33.48
N GLY A 51 -6.65 13.72 33.64
CA GLY A 51 -6.89 15.16 33.50
C GLY A 51 -7.10 15.64 32.06
N LEU A 52 -7.06 14.75 31.04
CA LEU A 52 -7.28 15.14 29.65
C LEU A 52 -8.77 15.34 29.27
N GLY A 53 -9.70 15.08 30.18
CA GLY A 53 -11.13 15.19 29.89
C GLY A 53 -11.79 13.85 29.59
N ASP A 54 -12.59 13.74 28.53
CA ASP A 54 -13.32 12.51 28.20
C ASP A 54 -12.38 11.43 27.65
N ILE A 55 -12.24 10.31 28.37
CA ILE A 55 -11.36 9.19 28.05
C ILE A 55 -12.22 7.98 27.63
N LEU A 56 -11.89 7.38 26.51
CA LEU A 56 -12.47 6.10 26.07
C LEU A 56 -11.75 4.96 26.78
N GLU A 57 -12.44 4.20 27.62
CA GLU A 57 -11.90 2.95 28.19
C GLU A 57 -12.41 1.76 27.39
N LEU A 58 -11.47 0.89 26.96
CA LEU A 58 -11.73 -0.35 26.25
C LEU A 58 -11.31 -1.52 27.14
N ASP A 59 -12.25 -2.39 27.49
CA ASP A 59 -11.95 -3.62 28.22
C ASP A 59 -11.36 -4.68 27.28
N ALA A 60 -10.12 -5.07 27.51
CA ALA A 60 -9.39 -6.10 26.79
C ALA A 60 -9.14 -7.34 27.66
N SER A 61 -9.91 -7.54 28.73
CA SER A 61 -9.78 -8.70 29.62
C SER A 61 -9.89 -10.00 28.84
N GLY A 62 -8.87 -10.85 28.96
CA GLY A 62 -8.77 -12.11 28.20
C GLY A 62 -8.34 -11.96 26.73
N CYS A 63 -8.04 -10.75 26.27
CA CYS A 63 -7.57 -10.46 24.92
C CYS A 63 -6.05 -10.26 24.88
N ILE A 64 -5.48 -10.45 23.70
CA ILE A 64 -4.13 -9.97 23.35
C ILE A 64 -4.25 -8.55 22.83
N VAL A 65 -3.41 -7.66 23.33
CA VAL A 65 -3.24 -6.30 22.83
C VAL A 65 -1.88 -6.23 22.13
N CYS A 66 -1.89 -6.03 20.84
CA CYS A 66 -0.67 -5.98 20.02
C CYS A 66 -0.76 -4.85 18.98
N PRO A 67 0.38 -4.45 18.38
CA PRO A 67 0.36 -3.59 17.20
C PRO A 67 -0.52 -4.20 16.12
N GLY A 68 -1.20 -3.35 15.33
CA GLY A 68 -1.97 -3.81 14.18
C GLY A 68 -1.07 -4.47 13.15
N PHE A 69 -1.60 -5.43 12.41
CA PHE A 69 -0.86 -6.13 11.38
C PHE A 69 -0.56 -5.21 10.20
N ILE A 70 0.62 -5.38 9.60
CA ILE A 70 1.02 -4.72 8.37
C ILE A 70 0.98 -5.78 7.27
N ASP A 71 0.04 -5.63 6.33
CA ASP A 71 -0.02 -6.48 5.14
C ASP A 71 0.85 -5.84 4.05
N ILE A 72 2.02 -6.43 3.84
CA ILE A 72 3.04 -5.89 2.92
C ILE A 72 2.79 -6.31 1.46
N HIS A 73 1.76 -7.11 1.18
CA HIS A 73 1.52 -7.61 -0.17
C HIS A 73 0.03 -7.65 -0.48
N THR A 74 -0.49 -6.56 -1.01
CA THR A 74 -1.88 -6.44 -1.45
C THR A 74 -1.98 -5.89 -2.86
N HIS A 75 -3.14 -6.10 -3.50
CA HIS A 75 -3.49 -5.57 -4.81
C HIS A 75 -4.74 -4.68 -4.72
N TYR A 76 -4.76 -3.79 -3.74
CA TYR A 76 -5.85 -2.85 -3.50
C TYR A 76 -5.82 -1.61 -4.39
N ASP A 77 -4.94 -1.56 -5.39
CA ASP A 77 -4.67 -0.40 -6.23
C ASP A 77 -5.94 0.25 -6.78
N ALA A 78 -6.83 -0.55 -7.34
CA ALA A 78 -8.11 -0.08 -7.83
C ALA A 78 -9.15 0.08 -6.69
N GLN A 79 -9.22 -0.88 -5.76
CA GLN A 79 -10.21 -0.92 -4.69
C GLN A 79 -10.13 0.30 -3.77
N LEU A 80 -8.95 0.85 -3.53
CA LEU A 80 -8.73 2.07 -2.75
C LEU A 80 -9.55 3.27 -3.25
N LEU A 81 -9.97 3.27 -4.51
CA LEU A 81 -10.73 4.36 -5.10
C LEU A 81 -12.24 4.28 -4.82
N TRP A 82 -12.77 3.14 -4.34
CA TRP A 82 -14.20 2.97 -4.04
C TRP A 82 -14.50 2.32 -2.68
N ASP A 83 -13.55 1.63 -2.06
CA ASP A 83 -13.71 1.02 -0.73
C ASP A 83 -12.70 1.59 0.25
N ALA A 84 -13.06 2.71 0.88
CA ALA A 84 -12.22 3.36 1.89
C ALA A 84 -12.02 2.49 3.14
N SER A 85 -12.87 1.50 3.40
CA SER A 85 -12.73 0.60 4.54
C SER A 85 -11.68 -0.49 4.33
N LEU A 86 -11.34 -0.77 3.07
CA LEU A 86 -10.46 -1.87 2.67
C LEU A 86 -10.90 -3.20 3.29
N SER A 87 -12.20 -3.48 3.15
CA SER A 87 -12.76 -4.79 3.53
C SER A 87 -12.15 -5.88 2.63
N SER A 88 -11.71 -6.98 3.14
CA SER A 88 -11.87 -7.54 4.48
C SER A 88 -10.65 -7.32 5.40
N SER A 89 -9.56 -6.72 4.93
CA SER A 89 -8.31 -6.60 5.72
C SER A 89 -8.53 -5.88 7.06
N CYS A 90 -9.33 -4.81 7.08
CA CYS A 90 -9.64 -4.08 8.33
C CYS A 90 -10.30 -4.97 9.39
N TRP A 91 -11.07 -5.99 9.00
CA TRP A 91 -11.72 -6.93 9.93
C TRP A 91 -10.79 -8.00 10.46
N GLN A 92 -9.60 -8.16 9.87
CA GLN A 92 -8.60 -9.13 10.27
C GLN A 92 -7.53 -8.55 11.21
N GLY A 93 -7.70 -7.30 11.66
CA GLY A 93 -6.72 -6.61 12.51
C GLY A 93 -5.56 -6.00 11.71
N VAL A 94 -5.65 -5.92 10.40
CA VAL A 94 -4.71 -5.16 9.57
C VAL A 94 -4.96 -3.68 9.78
N THR A 95 -3.90 -2.92 9.99
CA THR A 95 -3.93 -1.46 10.17
C THR A 95 -3.11 -0.72 9.11
N THR A 96 -2.29 -1.44 8.36
CA THR A 96 -1.48 -0.89 7.28
C THR A 96 -1.45 -1.87 6.12
N VAL A 97 -1.64 -1.38 4.91
CA VAL A 97 -1.52 -2.17 3.68
C VAL A 97 -0.49 -1.55 2.74
N ILE A 98 0.22 -2.39 2.01
CA ILE A 98 1.10 -1.95 0.93
C ILE A 98 0.56 -2.50 -0.38
N THR A 99 0.25 -1.61 -1.32
CA THR A 99 -0.28 -1.94 -2.65
C THR A 99 0.76 -1.70 -3.75
N GLY A 100 0.42 -1.97 -5.00
CA GLY A 100 1.33 -1.87 -6.14
C GLY A 100 2.35 -3.01 -6.22
N ASN A 101 2.06 -4.13 -5.62
CA ASN A 101 2.93 -5.31 -5.57
C ASN A 101 3.06 -6.01 -6.93
N CYS A 102 4.00 -6.92 -7.08
CA CYS A 102 4.24 -7.73 -8.28
C CYS A 102 4.47 -6.91 -9.56
N GLY A 103 4.71 -5.61 -9.44
CA GLY A 103 4.76 -4.70 -10.58
C GLY A 103 3.38 -4.27 -11.09
N PHE A 104 2.29 -4.71 -10.48
CA PHE A 104 0.93 -4.40 -10.89
C PHE A 104 0.40 -3.20 -10.12
N ALA A 105 0.26 -2.09 -10.82
CA ALA A 105 -0.27 -0.83 -10.28
C ALA A 105 -1.09 -0.14 -11.37
N ILE A 106 -1.89 0.85 -10.99
CA ILE A 106 -2.70 1.62 -11.94
C ILE A 106 -2.18 3.04 -12.17
N ALA A 107 -1.06 3.38 -11.55
CA ALA A 107 -0.37 4.66 -11.74
C ALA A 107 1.14 4.44 -11.96
N PRO A 108 1.79 5.27 -12.80
CA PRO A 108 1.24 6.40 -13.55
C PRO A 108 0.28 5.95 -14.67
N ALA A 109 -0.70 6.79 -15.01
CA ALA A 109 -1.72 6.49 -15.99
C ALA A 109 -1.96 7.67 -16.93
N SER A 110 -2.06 7.40 -18.23
CA SER A 110 -2.53 8.36 -19.21
C SER A 110 -3.87 7.91 -19.80
N PRO A 111 -4.77 8.82 -20.21
CA PRO A 111 -6.11 8.45 -20.68
C PRO A 111 -6.14 7.39 -21.78
N GLN A 112 -5.15 7.41 -22.66
CA GLN A 112 -5.03 6.45 -23.76
C GLN A 112 -4.65 5.04 -23.33
N HIS A 113 -4.21 4.85 -22.08
CA HIS A 113 -3.74 3.56 -21.56
C HIS A 113 -4.63 3.00 -20.43
N HIS A 114 -5.74 3.66 -20.10
CA HIS A 114 -6.65 3.23 -19.03
C HIS A 114 -7.14 1.79 -19.26
N ASP A 115 -7.57 1.47 -20.49
CA ASP A 115 -8.06 0.12 -20.82
C ASP A 115 -6.97 -0.95 -20.68
N LEU A 116 -5.71 -0.62 -20.98
CA LEU A 116 -4.57 -1.54 -20.78
C LEU A 116 -4.31 -1.82 -19.30
N LEU A 117 -4.39 -0.79 -18.45
CA LEU A 117 -4.21 -0.92 -17.01
C LEU A 117 -5.34 -1.73 -16.37
N LEU A 118 -6.60 -1.47 -16.75
CA LEU A 118 -7.74 -2.26 -16.26
C LEU A 118 -7.71 -3.70 -16.77
N GLY A 119 -7.34 -3.91 -18.03
CA GLY A 119 -7.18 -5.24 -18.60
C GLY A 119 -6.12 -6.06 -17.87
N MET A 120 -5.00 -5.43 -17.51
CA MET A 120 -3.96 -6.07 -16.69
C MET A 120 -4.50 -6.55 -15.34
N LEU A 121 -5.24 -5.71 -14.62
CA LEU A 121 -5.82 -6.08 -13.32
C LEU A 121 -6.90 -7.16 -13.47
N HIS A 122 -7.74 -7.07 -14.51
CA HIS A 122 -8.72 -8.11 -14.83
C HIS A 122 -8.08 -9.47 -15.03
N ASP A 123 -7.02 -9.53 -15.84
CA ASP A 123 -6.33 -10.78 -16.20
C ASP A 123 -5.57 -11.41 -15.01
N LEU A 124 -5.13 -10.59 -14.04
CA LEU A 124 -4.25 -11.03 -12.96
C LEU A 124 -4.98 -11.24 -11.65
N GLU A 125 -5.98 -10.42 -11.35
CA GLU A 125 -6.67 -10.39 -10.05
C GLU A 125 -8.08 -10.96 -10.10
N ASP A 126 -8.50 -11.54 -11.23
CA ASP A 126 -9.85 -12.10 -11.46
C ASP A 126 -10.98 -11.09 -11.16
N MET A 127 -10.69 -9.78 -11.21
CA MET A 127 -11.71 -8.74 -11.05
C MET A 127 -12.47 -8.53 -12.35
N SER A 128 -13.79 -8.40 -12.29
CA SER A 128 -14.55 -8.13 -13.51
C SER A 128 -14.19 -6.77 -14.10
N LEU A 129 -14.05 -6.71 -15.42
CA LEU A 129 -13.72 -5.45 -16.12
C LEU A 129 -14.79 -4.38 -15.88
N GLU A 130 -16.07 -4.78 -15.80
CA GLU A 130 -17.19 -3.90 -15.50
C GLU A 130 -17.05 -3.25 -14.11
N THR A 131 -16.64 -4.04 -13.10
CA THR A 131 -16.39 -3.54 -11.74
C THR A 131 -15.25 -2.54 -11.74
N LEU A 132 -14.15 -2.87 -12.42
CA LEU A 132 -12.99 -1.98 -12.53
C LEU A 132 -13.35 -0.67 -13.24
N GLN A 133 -14.07 -0.75 -14.37
CA GLN A 133 -14.52 0.44 -15.12
C GLN A 133 -15.47 1.34 -14.33
N ALA A 134 -16.32 0.74 -13.50
CA ALA A 134 -17.27 1.49 -12.66
C ALA A 134 -16.58 2.07 -11.40
N GLY A 135 -15.59 1.37 -10.86
CA GLY A 135 -14.94 1.71 -9.59
C GLY A 135 -13.76 2.67 -9.72
N VAL A 136 -13.01 2.61 -10.83
CA VAL A 136 -11.82 3.46 -11.00
C VAL A 136 -12.22 4.80 -11.59
N SER A 137 -12.19 5.84 -10.76
CA SER A 137 -12.27 7.23 -11.21
C SER A 137 -10.86 7.71 -11.57
N TRP A 138 -10.63 8.01 -12.84
CA TRP A 138 -9.33 8.45 -13.34
C TRP A 138 -9.10 9.94 -13.05
N GLU A 139 -9.03 10.28 -11.75
CA GLU A 139 -8.74 11.64 -11.26
C GLU A 139 -7.24 11.93 -11.17
N PHE A 140 -6.41 11.02 -11.67
CA PHE A 140 -4.95 11.07 -11.58
C PHE A 140 -4.28 10.71 -12.92
N GLY A 141 -3.08 11.24 -13.11
CA GLY A 141 -2.21 10.92 -14.23
C GLY A 141 -0.83 10.49 -13.74
N SER A 142 -0.24 11.28 -12.85
CA SER A 142 1.02 10.93 -12.19
C SER A 142 0.80 10.00 -10.99
N PHE A 143 1.90 9.43 -10.48
CA PHE A 143 1.85 8.66 -9.24
C PHE A 143 1.51 9.51 -8.02
N GLY A 144 1.99 10.77 -7.99
CA GLY A 144 1.65 11.72 -6.92
C GLY A 144 0.17 12.08 -6.89
N ASP A 145 -0.46 12.25 -8.08
CA ASP A 145 -1.91 12.47 -8.17
C ASP A 145 -2.69 11.26 -7.65
N TYR A 146 -2.22 10.03 -7.94
CA TYR A 146 -2.82 8.81 -7.42
C TYR A 146 -2.75 8.74 -5.89
N LEU A 147 -1.61 9.06 -5.27
CA LEU A 147 -1.51 9.14 -3.81
C LEU A 147 -2.49 10.17 -3.23
N SER A 148 -2.61 11.33 -3.89
CA SER A 148 -3.56 12.36 -3.50
C SER A 148 -5.02 11.91 -3.63
N ALA A 149 -5.34 11.14 -4.68
CA ALA A 149 -6.66 10.55 -4.87
C ALA A 149 -6.99 9.53 -3.77
N ILE A 150 -6.02 8.71 -3.35
CA ILE A 150 -6.18 7.79 -2.20
C ILE A 150 -6.42 8.58 -0.92
N GLU A 151 -5.60 9.58 -0.62
CA GLU A 151 -5.73 10.41 0.59
C GLU A 151 -7.10 11.07 0.68
N ALA A 152 -7.63 11.58 -0.45
CA ALA A 152 -8.96 12.18 -0.53
C ALA A 152 -10.11 11.20 -0.21
N ARG A 153 -9.90 9.90 -0.31
CA ARG A 153 -10.87 8.86 0.08
C ARG A 153 -10.88 8.57 1.58
N HIS A 154 -9.93 9.12 2.35
CA HIS A 154 -9.79 8.89 3.79
C HIS A 154 -9.83 7.40 4.17
N PRO A 155 -8.91 6.58 3.68
CA PRO A 155 -8.92 5.14 3.94
C PRO A 155 -8.85 4.87 5.45
N ALA A 156 -9.54 3.82 5.89
CA ALA A 156 -9.57 3.40 7.29
C ALA A 156 -8.24 2.80 7.77
N LEU A 157 -7.42 2.34 6.84
CA LEU A 157 -6.09 1.79 7.10
C LEU A 157 -5.02 2.76 6.59
N ASN A 158 -3.81 2.68 7.18
CA ASN A 158 -2.66 3.32 6.58
C ASN A 158 -2.33 2.63 5.25
N VAL A 159 -1.97 3.42 4.24
CA VAL A 159 -1.67 2.93 2.90
C VAL A 159 -0.27 3.36 2.48
N GLY A 160 0.53 2.39 2.05
CA GLY A 160 1.74 2.63 1.27
C GLY A 160 1.55 2.07 -0.13
N ALA A 161 2.19 2.65 -1.13
CA ALA A 161 2.09 2.17 -2.50
C ALA A 161 3.46 2.09 -3.17
N TYR A 162 3.73 0.96 -3.84
CA TYR A 162 4.85 0.84 -4.77
C TYR A 162 4.46 1.45 -6.12
N VAL A 163 5.44 2.05 -6.80
CA VAL A 163 5.31 2.26 -8.23
C VAL A 163 5.58 0.93 -8.95
N GLY A 164 4.59 0.46 -9.71
CA GLY A 164 4.63 -0.85 -10.36
C GLY A 164 5.28 -0.82 -11.74
N HIS A 165 6.18 -1.77 -12.02
CA HIS A 165 6.91 -1.88 -13.27
C HIS A 165 5.99 -1.97 -14.50
N SER A 166 4.91 -2.74 -14.41
CA SER A 166 3.94 -2.89 -15.49
C SER A 166 3.28 -1.57 -15.86
N ALA A 167 2.86 -0.78 -14.85
CA ALA A 167 2.24 0.52 -15.08
C ALA A 167 3.23 1.51 -15.73
N VAL A 168 4.48 1.52 -15.27
CA VAL A 168 5.56 2.35 -15.84
C VAL A 168 5.84 1.96 -17.29
N ARG A 169 5.91 0.66 -17.61
CA ARG A 169 6.07 0.17 -18.98
C ARG A 169 4.89 0.56 -19.87
N ILE A 170 3.66 0.38 -19.40
CA ILE A 170 2.46 0.78 -20.14
C ILE A 170 2.45 2.30 -20.36
N ALA A 171 2.85 3.09 -19.39
CA ALA A 171 2.89 4.55 -19.52
C ALA A 171 3.83 5.01 -20.65
N VAL A 172 4.95 4.31 -20.87
CA VAL A 172 5.97 4.67 -21.88
C VAL A 172 5.75 3.97 -23.21
N LEU A 173 5.44 2.67 -23.21
CA LEU A 173 5.37 1.85 -24.42
C LEU A 173 3.92 1.60 -24.90
N GLY A 174 2.91 1.86 -24.07
CA GLY A 174 1.53 1.50 -24.40
C GLY A 174 1.38 -0.01 -24.59
N ALA A 175 0.67 -0.42 -25.63
CA ALA A 175 0.44 -1.81 -25.96
C ALA A 175 1.74 -2.58 -26.29
N GLU A 176 2.77 -1.91 -26.80
CA GLU A 176 4.06 -2.52 -27.12
C GLU A 176 4.80 -3.04 -25.87
N ALA A 177 4.38 -2.65 -24.67
CA ALA A 177 4.88 -3.21 -23.41
C ALA A 177 4.73 -4.74 -23.36
N TYR A 178 3.72 -5.28 -24.03
CA TYR A 178 3.45 -6.73 -24.09
C TYR A 178 4.22 -7.44 -25.20
N GLU A 179 4.83 -6.71 -26.14
CA GLU A 179 5.33 -7.25 -27.40
C GLU A 179 6.85 -7.27 -27.51
N ARG A 180 7.53 -6.29 -26.91
CA ARG A 180 8.97 -6.09 -27.07
C ARG A 180 9.70 -5.57 -25.83
N ALA A 181 11.01 -5.69 -25.87
CA ALA A 181 11.90 -5.02 -24.92
C ALA A 181 11.88 -3.48 -25.16
N ALA A 182 12.13 -2.73 -24.11
CA ALA A 182 12.29 -1.28 -24.18
C ALA A 182 13.66 -0.90 -24.77
N THR A 183 13.69 0.21 -25.48
CA THR A 183 14.92 0.86 -25.92
C THR A 183 15.58 1.61 -24.76
N GLU A 184 16.85 1.99 -24.90
CA GLU A 184 17.56 2.78 -23.87
C GLU A 184 16.87 4.12 -23.57
N VAL A 185 16.27 4.76 -24.58
CA VAL A 185 15.52 6.01 -24.39
C VAL A 185 14.25 5.77 -23.56
N GLU A 186 13.52 4.70 -23.85
CA GLU A 186 12.31 4.33 -23.10
C GLU A 186 12.67 3.91 -21.67
N ILE A 187 13.78 3.20 -21.45
CA ILE A 187 14.29 2.87 -20.12
C ILE A 187 14.60 4.14 -19.34
N ALA A 188 15.22 5.14 -19.97
CA ALA A 188 15.48 6.43 -19.32
C ALA A 188 14.18 7.17 -18.95
N GLN A 189 13.16 7.11 -19.80
CA GLN A 189 11.83 7.69 -19.51
C GLN A 189 11.14 6.95 -18.34
N MET A 190 11.15 5.62 -18.34
CA MET A 190 10.61 4.83 -17.24
C MET A 190 11.31 5.14 -15.92
N ARG A 191 12.65 5.22 -15.94
CA ARG A 191 13.43 5.59 -14.76
C ARG A 191 13.05 6.98 -14.21
N ALA A 192 12.79 7.95 -15.09
CA ALA A 192 12.32 9.28 -14.67
C ALA A 192 10.96 9.20 -13.97
N LEU A 193 10.02 8.38 -14.47
CA LEU A 193 8.72 8.15 -13.82
C LEU A 193 8.86 7.50 -12.44
N VAL A 194 9.77 6.52 -12.30
CA VAL A 194 10.05 5.89 -11.00
C VAL A 194 10.65 6.91 -10.03
N HIS A 195 11.60 7.72 -10.50
CA HIS A 195 12.21 8.77 -9.69
C HIS A 195 11.18 9.81 -9.21
N GLU A 196 10.29 10.25 -10.11
CA GLU A 196 9.17 11.14 -9.78
C GLU A 196 8.24 10.52 -8.73
N ALA A 197 7.87 9.25 -8.90
CA ALA A 197 7.01 8.53 -7.96
C ALA A 197 7.64 8.41 -6.56
N LEU A 198 8.94 8.16 -6.47
CA LEU A 198 9.68 8.11 -5.21
C LEU A 198 9.69 9.47 -4.50
N LEU A 199 9.92 10.55 -5.24
CA LEU A 199 9.83 11.91 -4.70
C LEU A 199 8.42 12.28 -4.24
N ALA A 200 7.39 11.72 -4.88
CA ALA A 200 6.00 11.91 -4.48
C ALA A 200 5.59 11.10 -3.25
N GLY A 201 6.41 10.13 -2.79
CA GLY A 201 6.15 9.34 -1.60
C GLY A 201 5.87 7.85 -1.85
N ALA A 202 6.20 7.32 -3.04
CA ALA A 202 6.17 5.88 -3.24
C ALA A 202 7.06 5.16 -2.22
N VAL A 203 6.59 4.05 -1.65
CA VAL A 203 7.39 3.25 -0.70
C VAL A 203 8.53 2.51 -1.39
N GLY A 204 8.54 2.50 -2.72
CA GLY A 204 9.58 1.89 -3.52
C GLY A 204 9.09 1.49 -4.90
N PHE A 205 9.82 0.59 -5.54
CA PHE A 205 9.52 0.05 -6.86
C PHE A 205 9.27 -1.46 -6.76
N SER A 206 8.23 -1.94 -7.44
CA SER A 206 7.92 -3.36 -7.50
C SER A 206 8.01 -3.91 -8.92
N THR A 207 8.45 -5.15 -9.03
CA THR A 207 8.47 -5.89 -10.29
C THR A 207 8.29 -7.39 -10.07
N SER A 208 7.87 -8.10 -11.10
CA SER A 208 7.82 -9.56 -11.10
C SER A 208 8.38 -10.12 -12.41
N GLY A 209 8.94 -11.32 -12.34
CA GLY A 209 9.11 -12.14 -13.52
C GLY A 209 7.74 -12.47 -14.11
N ALA A 210 7.62 -12.42 -15.46
CA ALA A 210 6.34 -12.67 -16.12
C ALA A 210 5.71 -13.99 -15.65
N PRO A 211 4.45 -13.99 -15.22
CA PRO A 211 3.76 -15.22 -14.86
C PRO A 211 3.65 -16.14 -16.07
N THR A 212 3.82 -17.46 -15.86
CA THR A 212 3.68 -18.42 -16.94
C THR A 212 2.25 -18.46 -17.46
N GLY A 213 2.09 -18.32 -18.78
CA GLY A 213 0.82 -18.52 -19.47
C GLY A 213 -0.15 -17.35 -19.45
N ARG A 214 0.20 -16.21 -18.84
CA ARG A 214 -0.62 -14.98 -18.90
C ARG A 214 0.14 -13.85 -19.61
N PRO A 215 -0.54 -12.98 -20.36
CA PRO A 215 0.08 -11.76 -20.87
C PRO A 215 0.59 -10.88 -19.71
N SER A 216 1.80 -10.35 -19.85
CA SER A 216 2.36 -9.45 -18.86
C SER A 216 3.17 -8.36 -19.54
N PRO A 217 3.00 -7.09 -19.15
CA PRO A 217 3.80 -5.98 -19.66
C PRO A 217 5.30 -6.17 -19.40
N THR A 218 5.67 -6.89 -18.34
CA THR A 218 7.07 -7.13 -17.95
C THR A 218 7.71 -8.35 -18.62
N LYS A 219 6.95 -9.08 -19.45
CA LYS A 219 7.46 -10.29 -20.13
C LYS A 219 8.77 -10.09 -20.90
N HIS A 220 8.92 -8.93 -21.50
CA HIS A 220 10.09 -8.59 -22.33
C HIS A 220 11.05 -7.61 -21.62
N ALA A 221 10.83 -7.35 -20.33
CA ALA A 221 11.72 -6.52 -19.53
C ALA A 221 13.10 -7.19 -19.39
N THR A 222 14.15 -6.41 -19.57
CA THR A 222 15.53 -6.89 -19.39
C THR A 222 16.02 -6.63 -17.98
N MET A 223 17.04 -7.37 -17.54
CA MET A 223 17.70 -7.08 -16.26
C MET A 223 18.34 -5.68 -16.23
N GLY A 224 18.79 -5.17 -17.39
CA GLY A 224 19.28 -3.79 -17.50
C GLY A 224 18.19 -2.75 -17.23
N GLU A 225 16.97 -2.99 -17.71
CA GLU A 225 15.80 -2.17 -17.44
C GLU A 225 15.46 -2.18 -15.94
N VAL A 226 15.36 -3.36 -15.32
CA VAL A 226 15.10 -3.47 -13.87
C VAL A 226 16.18 -2.78 -13.04
N ALA A 227 17.47 -2.96 -13.41
CA ALA A 227 18.58 -2.30 -12.73
C ALA A 227 18.50 -0.77 -12.84
N ALA A 228 18.06 -0.23 -13.99
CA ALA A 228 17.87 1.20 -14.16
C ALA A 228 16.76 1.76 -13.27
N MET A 229 15.67 1.01 -13.06
CA MET A 229 14.60 1.39 -12.12
C MET A 229 15.11 1.39 -10.66
N LEU A 230 15.83 0.33 -10.27
CA LEU A 230 16.41 0.22 -8.93
C LEU A 230 17.48 1.29 -8.65
N ALA A 231 18.20 1.75 -9.69
CA ALA A 231 19.15 2.83 -9.54
C ALA A 231 18.51 4.14 -9.04
N ALA A 232 17.23 4.40 -9.40
CA ALA A 232 16.51 5.57 -8.91
C ALA A 232 16.32 5.54 -7.39
N LEU A 233 16.10 4.35 -6.79
CA LEU A 233 16.00 4.18 -5.34
C LEU A 233 17.35 4.50 -4.67
N SER A 234 18.43 3.95 -5.23
CA SER A 234 19.78 4.15 -4.69
C SER A 234 20.24 5.61 -4.76
N GLU A 235 19.85 6.33 -5.80
CA GLU A 235 20.21 7.76 -5.97
C GLU A 235 19.53 8.67 -4.95
N LEU A 236 18.29 8.32 -4.57
CA LEU A 236 17.53 9.07 -3.58
C LEU A 236 17.79 8.58 -2.15
N ASP A 237 18.49 7.46 -1.98
CA ASP A 237 18.67 6.76 -0.70
C ASP A 237 17.34 6.49 0.01
N VAL A 238 16.31 6.10 -0.76
CA VAL A 238 14.94 5.86 -0.27
C VAL A 238 14.30 4.64 -0.91
N GLY A 239 13.32 4.07 -0.22
CA GLY A 239 12.42 3.06 -0.75
C GLY A 239 12.97 1.64 -0.71
N VAL A 240 12.11 0.72 -1.14
CA VAL A 240 12.35 -0.72 -1.17
C VAL A 240 12.14 -1.24 -2.59
N GLY A 241 13.03 -2.10 -3.06
CA GLY A 241 12.82 -2.90 -4.26
C GLY A 241 12.07 -4.19 -3.89
N ALA A 242 10.82 -4.33 -4.35
CA ALA A 242 10.03 -5.55 -4.18
C ALA A 242 10.09 -6.39 -5.46
N PHE A 243 10.52 -7.64 -5.33
CA PHE A 243 10.70 -8.52 -6.48
C PHE A 243 10.05 -9.89 -6.24
N VAL A 244 9.18 -10.29 -7.16
CA VAL A 244 8.64 -11.66 -7.21
C VAL A 244 9.33 -12.39 -8.35
N PRO A 245 10.19 -13.38 -8.05
CA PRO A 245 10.90 -14.13 -9.07
C PRO A 245 9.91 -14.92 -9.92
N GLY A 246 10.10 -14.88 -11.23
CA GLY A 246 9.41 -15.78 -12.14
C GLY A 246 9.94 -17.22 -12.04
N PRO A 247 9.26 -18.20 -12.63
CA PRO A 247 9.63 -19.61 -12.53
C PRO A 247 10.98 -19.96 -13.14
N ASN A 248 11.61 -19.05 -13.85
CA ASN A 248 12.88 -19.25 -14.54
C ASN A 248 14.07 -18.51 -13.88
N VAL A 249 13.90 -17.96 -12.69
CA VAL A 249 15.01 -17.38 -11.93
C VAL A 249 15.59 -18.47 -11.05
N THR A 250 16.56 -19.21 -11.59
CA THR A 250 17.42 -20.15 -10.87
C THR A 250 18.80 -19.56 -10.70
#